data_24a2c5fd81996c732eefcb31c04bf096
#
_entry.id   24a2c5fd81996c732eefcb31c04bf096
#
_cell.length_a   1.000
_cell.length_b   1.000
_cell.length_c   1.000
_cell.angle_alpha   90.00
_cell.angle_beta   90.00
_cell.angle_gamma   90.00
#
_symmetry.space_group_name_H-M   'P 1'
#
loop_
_entity.id
_entity.type
_entity.pdbx_description
1 polymer ?
#
loop_
_entity_poly.entity_id
_entity_poly.type
_entity_poly.pdbx_seq_one_letter_code
_entity_poly.pdbx_strand_id
1 'polypeptide(L)'
;MLKRLFDFSLSLFGLIILLPALFIISIGVVLTSKGGVIFSHRRVGRNNVDFHVYKFRTMRENTGEKSELTLGNSDPRITGFGKFLRKYKLDELPQLFNVLIGDMSFVGPRPEVRKYVDNYTEEQLALLSVRPGITDYASIEYADEGEILGKASDPEKEYLEVVLPRKLELGLKYVNERSF
;
A
#
# COMPACT_ATOMS: atom_id res chain seq x y z
N MET A 1 -18.85 -2.40 -14.22
CA MET A 1 -18.67 -3.86 -14.42
C MET A 1 -17.39 -4.17 -15.22
N LEU A 2 -17.10 -3.48 -16.30
CA LEU A 2 -15.91 -3.71 -17.16
C LEU A 2 -14.59 -3.61 -16.39
N LYS A 3 -14.41 -2.56 -15.57
CA LYS A 3 -13.20 -2.39 -14.74
C LYS A 3 -12.96 -3.59 -13.82
N ARG A 4 -14.00 -4.14 -13.18
CA ARG A 4 -13.86 -5.30 -12.30
C ARG A 4 -13.45 -6.57 -13.07
N LEU A 5 -14.00 -6.78 -14.26
CA LEU A 5 -13.62 -7.90 -15.13
C LEU A 5 -12.14 -7.77 -15.53
N PHE A 6 -11.73 -6.56 -15.93
CA PHE A 6 -10.32 -6.25 -16.24
C PHE A 6 -9.41 -6.51 -15.03
N ASP A 7 -9.74 -5.95 -13.86
CA ASP A 7 -8.98 -6.16 -12.62
C ASP A 7 -8.84 -7.65 -12.30
N PHE A 8 -9.94 -8.40 -12.37
CA PHE A 8 -9.95 -9.84 -12.10
C PHE A 8 -9.06 -10.62 -13.09
N SER A 9 -9.27 -10.42 -14.39
CA SER A 9 -8.54 -11.15 -15.42
C SER A 9 -7.05 -10.85 -15.39
N LEU A 10 -6.69 -9.56 -15.25
CA LEU A 10 -5.28 -9.14 -15.22
C LEU A 10 -4.58 -9.61 -13.93
N SER A 11 -5.26 -9.58 -12.78
CA SER A 11 -4.67 -10.07 -11.53
C SER A 11 -4.49 -11.58 -11.52
N LEU A 12 -5.45 -12.34 -12.07
CA LEU A 12 -5.34 -13.79 -12.20
C LEU A 12 -4.16 -14.17 -13.11
N PHE A 13 -4.09 -13.55 -14.29
CA PHE A 13 -3.01 -13.77 -15.23
C PHE A 13 -1.65 -13.36 -14.65
N GLY A 14 -1.59 -12.19 -13.99
CA GLY A 14 -0.39 -11.72 -13.31
C GLY A 14 0.09 -12.68 -12.23
N LEU A 15 -0.81 -13.20 -11.38
CA LEU A 15 -0.46 -14.17 -10.35
C LEU A 15 0.10 -15.46 -10.95
N ILE A 16 -0.49 -15.97 -12.04
CA ILE A 16 -0.01 -17.20 -12.70
C ILE A 16 1.40 -16.99 -13.26
N ILE A 17 1.65 -15.90 -13.99
CA ILE A 17 2.95 -15.61 -14.58
C ILE A 17 4.02 -15.35 -13.51
N LEU A 18 3.64 -14.63 -12.45
CA LEU A 18 4.58 -14.24 -11.39
C LEU A 18 4.79 -15.35 -10.34
N LEU A 19 4.08 -16.49 -10.42
CA LEU A 19 4.23 -17.60 -9.47
C LEU A 19 5.68 -17.99 -9.19
N PRO A 20 6.58 -18.20 -10.20
CA PRO A 20 7.96 -18.52 -9.93
C PRO A 20 8.70 -17.41 -9.19
N ALA A 21 8.46 -16.14 -9.55
CA ALA A 21 9.07 -14.99 -8.89
C ALA A 21 8.57 -14.85 -7.43
N LEU A 22 7.26 -15.00 -7.20
CA LEU A 22 6.67 -14.98 -5.87
C LEU A 22 7.27 -16.08 -4.97
N PHE A 23 7.50 -17.28 -5.54
CA PHE A 23 8.14 -18.38 -4.83
C PHE A 23 9.59 -18.05 -4.44
N ILE A 24 10.40 -17.54 -5.37
CA ILE A 24 11.79 -17.14 -5.12
C ILE A 24 11.86 -16.04 -4.06
N ILE A 25 11.01 -15.01 -4.17
CA ILE A 25 10.93 -13.92 -3.19
C ILE A 25 10.55 -14.49 -1.82
N SER A 26 9.62 -15.43 -1.75
CA SER A 26 9.19 -16.07 -0.49
C SER A 26 10.35 -16.74 0.21
N ILE A 27 11.20 -17.46 -0.52
CA ILE A 27 12.43 -18.08 0.02
C ILE A 27 13.35 -16.98 0.58
N GLY A 28 13.61 -15.93 -0.20
CA GLY A 28 14.45 -14.81 0.24
C GLY A 28 13.93 -14.14 1.54
N VAL A 29 12.61 -13.98 1.67
CA VAL A 29 12.00 -13.44 2.89
C VAL A 29 12.21 -14.37 4.08
N VAL A 30 11.97 -15.69 3.94
CA VAL A 30 12.19 -16.68 5.02
C VAL A 30 13.63 -16.68 5.48
N LEU A 31 14.60 -16.59 4.57
CA LEU A 31 16.03 -16.60 4.90
C LEU A 31 16.50 -15.31 5.59
N THR A 32 15.79 -14.20 5.43
CA THR A 32 16.24 -12.87 5.89
C THR A 32 15.42 -12.29 7.04
N SER A 33 14.25 -12.86 7.32
CA SER A 33 13.34 -12.38 8.37
C SER A 33 12.77 -13.54 9.18
N LYS A 34 12.76 -13.41 10.49
CA LYS A 34 11.99 -14.32 11.37
C LYS A 34 10.52 -13.92 11.30
N GLY A 35 9.64 -14.87 11.02
CA GLY A 35 8.20 -14.66 10.89
C GLY A 35 7.63 -15.16 9.56
N GLY A 36 6.36 -14.91 9.30
CA GLY A 36 5.70 -15.36 8.07
C GLY A 36 6.16 -14.59 6.82
N VAL A 37 6.05 -15.22 5.67
CA VAL A 37 6.41 -14.62 4.36
C VAL A 37 5.58 -13.38 4.07
N ILE A 38 4.27 -13.44 4.36
CA ILE A 38 3.33 -12.38 4.10
C ILE A 38 3.13 -11.55 5.37
N PHE A 39 3.25 -10.25 5.22
CA PHE A 39 2.81 -9.25 6.17
C PHE A 39 1.41 -8.78 5.79
N SER A 40 0.53 -8.73 6.76
CA SER A 40 -0.86 -8.30 6.60
C SER A 40 -1.08 -7.03 7.42
N HIS A 41 -1.59 -5.97 6.78
CA HIS A 41 -1.87 -4.70 7.43
C HIS A 41 -3.32 -4.30 7.22
N ARG A 42 -4.01 -3.99 8.31
CA ARG A 42 -5.42 -3.57 8.27
C ARG A 42 -5.53 -2.15 7.71
N ARG A 43 -6.37 -1.97 6.70
CA ARG A 43 -6.61 -0.70 6.01
C ARG A 43 -8.10 -0.52 5.78
N VAL A 44 -8.51 0.74 5.53
CA VAL A 44 -9.90 1.05 5.21
C VAL A 44 -10.11 0.97 3.70
N GLY A 45 -11.11 0.21 3.31
CA GLY A 45 -11.47 -0.01 1.92
C GLY A 45 -12.78 0.66 1.53
N ARG A 46 -13.35 0.16 0.42
CA ARG A 46 -14.62 0.65 -0.11
C ARG A 46 -15.74 0.52 0.92
N ASN A 47 -16.67 1.49 0.90
CA ASN A 47 -17.81 1.58 1.81
C ASN A 47 -17.41 1.64 3.30
N ASN A 48 -16.22 2.15 3.59
CA ASN A 48 -15.68 2.27 4.95
C ASN A 48 -15.50 0.92 5.67
N VAL A 49 -15.31 -0.17 4.92
CA VAL A 49 -15.10 -1.52 5.44
C VAL A 49 -13.60 -1.81 5.51
N ASP A 50 -13.13 -2.25 6.68
CA ASP A 50 -11.75 -2.64 6.85
C ASP A 50 -11.43 -3.93 6.11
N PHE A 51 -10.23 -4.01 5.54
CA PHE A 51 -9.69 -5.20 4.90
C PHE A 51 -8.19 -5.34 5.18
N HIS A 52 -7.61 -6.45 4.79
CA HIS A 52 -6.19 -6.71 4.98
C HIS A 52 -5.43 -6.55 3.66
N VAL A 53 -4.50 -5.60 3.62
CA VAL A 53 -3.54 -5.46 2.50
C VAL A 53 -2.40 -6.44 2.70
N TYR A 54 -2.11 -7.25 1.69
CA TYR A 54 -1.04 -8.24 1.73
C TYR A 54 0.24 -7.71 1.08
N LYS A 55 1.37 -7.90 1.76
CA LYS A 55 2.71 -7.55 1.27
C LYS A 55 3.69 -8.64 1.64
N PHE A 56 4.80 -8.73 0.93
CA PHE A 56 5.93 -9.48 1.46
C PHE A 56 6.50 -8.80 2.70
N ARG A 57 6.91 -9.59 3.69
CA ARG A 57 7.55 -9.07 4.90
C ARG A 57 8.93 -8.51 4.55
N THR A 58 9.12 -7.23 4.81
CA THR A 58 10.38 -6.51 4.57
C THR A 58 11.05 -6.03 5.85
N MET A 59 10.36 -6.15 6.99
CA MET A 59 10.83 -5.70 8.30
C MET A 59 11.00 -6.87 9.26
N ARG A 60 11.91 -6.70 10.23
CA ARG A 60 12.09 -7.64 11.34
C ARG A 60 10.90 -7.55 12.31
N GLU A 61 10.57 -8.65 12.98
CA GLU A 61 9.58 -8.65 14.07
C GLU A 61 10.19 -8.07 15.36
N ASN A 62 9.31 -7.51 16.20
CA ASN A 62 9.63 -7.08 17.58
C ASN A 62 10.73 -6.02 17.71
N THR A 63 10.74 -5.03 16.86
CA THR A 63 11.69 -3.90 17.00
C THR A 63 11.29 -2.86 18.06
N GLY A 64 10.24 -3.09 18.84
CA GLY A 64 9.78 -2.20 19.93
C GLY A 64 9.09 -0.91 19.47
N GLU A 65 9.38 -0.42 18.29
CA GLU A 65 8.79 0.79 17.73
C GLU A 65 7.50 0.47 16.97
N LYS A 66 6.39 1.04 17.45
CA LYS A 66 5.06 0.87 16.84
C LYS A 66 4.70 2.00 15.86
N SER A 67 5.67 2.66 15.23
CA SER A 67 5.36 3.68 14.24
C SER A 67 4.74 3.03 13.00
N GLU A 68 3.59 3.54 12.58
CA GLU A 68 2.92 3.12 11.34
C GLU A 68 3.59 3.71 10.10
N LEU A 69 4.35 4.78 10.29
CA LEU A 69 5.12 5.41 9.22
C LEU A 69 6.48 4.73 9.06
N THR A 70 6.93 4.64 7.83
CA THR A 70 8.25 4.11 7.47
C THR A 70 9.16 5.27 7.06
N LEU A 71 10.34 5.36 7.68
CA LEU A 71 11.30 6.44 7.45
C LEU A 71 12.26 6.12 6.27
N GLY A 72 11.71 5.69 5.15
CA GLY A 72 12.48 5.37 3.95
C GLY A 72 13.43 4.18 4.12
N ASN A 73 14.49 4.14 3.32
CA ASN A 73 15.48 3.05 3.32
C ASN A 73 16.43 3.06 4.54
N SER A 74 16.44 4.14 5.32
CA SER A 74 17.24 4.29 6.53
C SER A 74 16.61 3.65 7.77
N ASP A 75 15.34 3.24 7.69
CA ASP A 75 14.62 2.61 8.78
C ASP A 75 15.32 1.30 9.21
N PRO A 76 15.82 1.21 10.47
CA PRO A 76 16.62 0.07 10.95
C PRO A 76 15.81 -1.23 11.02
N ARG A 77 14.49 -1.14 11.00
CA ARG A 77 13.60 -2.30 11.01
C ARG A 77 13.66 -3.08 9.70
N ILE A 78 14.05 -2.44 8.58
CA ILE A 78 14.03 -3.04 7.25
C ILE A 78 15.23 -3.99 7.09
N THR A 79 14.97 -5.22 6.64
CA THR A 79 16.03 -6.19 6.31
C THR A 79 16.77 -5.78 5.03
N GLY A 80 18.01 -6.27 4.84
CA GLY A 80 18.76 -6.00 3.60
C GLY A 80 18.00 -6.41 2.34
N PHE A 81 17.39 -7.61 2.34
CA PHE A 81 16.53 -8.08 1.26
C PHE A 81 15.24 -7.25 1.15
N GLY A 82 14.67 -6.83 2.29
CA GLY A 82 13.52 -5.94 2.34
C GLY A 82 13.77 -4.60 1.66
N LYS A 83 14.97 -4.01 1.79
CA LYS A 83 15.37 -2.79 1.06
C LYS A 83 15.32 -3.00 -0.45
N PHE A 84 15.84 -4.13 -0.93
CA PHE A 84 15.76 -4.49 -2.34
C PHE A 84 14.30 -4.62 -2.81
N LEU A 85 13.46 -5.35 -2.09
CA LEU A 85 12.06 -5.52 -2.45
C LEU A 85 11.31 -4.18 -2.51
N ARG A 86 11.50 -3.30 -1.53
CA ARG A 86 10.87 -1.97 -1.49
C ARG A 86 11.34 -1.06 -2.61
N LYS A 87 12.65 -1.06 -2.91
CA LYS A 87 13.22 -0.27 -4.01
C LYS A 87 12.54 -0.55 -5.35
N TYR A 88 12.22 -1.82 -5.60
CA TYR A 88 11.58 -2.25 -6.85
C TYR A 88 10.07 -2.49 -6.71
N LYS A 89 9.45 -2.11 -5.56
CA LYS A 89 8.02 -2.31 -5.23
C LYS A 89 7.58 -3.79 -5.34
N LEU A 90 8.53 -4.73 -5.27
CA LEU A 90 8.25 -6.17 -5.32
C LEU A 90 7.55 -6.68 -4.06
N ASP A 91 7.70 -5.96 -2.95
CA ASP A 91 7.00 -6.26 -1.70
C ASP A 91 5.48 -6.09 -1.83
N GLU A 92 4.99 -5.35 -2.80
CA GLU A 92 3.57 -5.12 -3.02
C GLU A 92 2.91 -6.14 -3.97
N LEU A 93 3.68 -7.05 -4.60
CA LEU A 93 3.14 -8.07 -5.50
C LEU A 93 2.00 -8.92 -4.90
N PRO A 94 2.01 -9.29 -3.59
CA PRO A 94 0.88 -10.02 -2.99
C PRO A 94 -0.45 -9.26 -3.03
N GLN A 95 -0.47 -7.94 -3.23
CA GLN A 95 -1.71 -7.16 -3.41
C GLN A 95 -2.49 -7.58 -4.67
N LEU A 96 -1.86 -8.26 -5.63
CA LEU A 96 -2.59 -8.88 -6.75
C LEU A 96 -3.67 -9.85 -6.25
N PHE A 97 -3.45 -10.50 -5.10
CA PHE A 97 -4.47 -11.33 -4.48
C PHE A 97 -5.64 -10.48 -3.93
N ASN A 98 -5.37 -9.31 -3.34
CA ASN A 98 -6.42 -8.38 -2.92
C ASN A 98 -7.25 -7.89 -4.13
N VAL A 99 -6.60 -7.65 -5.28
CA VAL A 99 -7.31 -7.29 -6.52
C VAL A 99 -8.17 -8.48 -7.00
N LEU A 100 -7.61 -9.69 -6.98
CA LEU A 100 -8.31 -10.90 -7.43
C LEU A 100 -9.59 -11.16 -6.63
N ILE A 101 -9.55 -11.06 -5.29
CA ILE A 101 -10.72 -11.27 -4.44
C ILE A 101 -11.69 -10.07 -4.42
N GLY A 102 -11.22 -8.90 -4.85
CA GLY A 102 -12.07 -7.70 -5.02
C GLY A 102 -12.02 -6.68 -3.92
N ASP A 103 -11.10 -6.79 -2.97
CA ASP A 103 -10.84 -5.77 -1.96
C ASP A 103 -10.20 -4.54 -2.57
N MET A 104 -9.35 -4.74 -3.59
CA MET A 104 -8.61 -3.70 -4.28
C MET A 104 -8.87 -3.69 -5.79
N SER A 105 -8.33 -2.71 -6.45
CA SER A 105 -8.22 -2.52 -7.89
C SER A 105 -6.76 -2.24 -8.26
N PHE A 106 -6.38 -2.35 -9.54
CA PHE A 106 -5.06 -1.86 -9.97
C PHE A 106 -4.92 -0.37 -9.77
N VAL A 107 -5.95 0.40 -10.15
CA VAL A 107 -5.95 1.87 -10.05
C VAL A 107 -7.09 2.35 -9.16
N GLY A 108 -6.75 3.15 -8.17
CA GLY A 108 -7.68 3.74 -7.21
C GLY A 108 -6.94 4.41 -6.06
N PRO A 109 -7.58 5.23 -5.23
CA PRO A 109 -6.95 5.89 -4.10
C PRO A 109 -6.26 4.86 -3.18
N ARG A 110 -5.03 5.16 -2.73
CA ARG A 110 -4.29 4.27 -1.83
C ARG A 110 -5.03 4.13 -0.50
N PRO A 111 -5.21 2.90 0.04
CA PRO A 111 -5.95 2.70 1.27
C PRO A 111 -5.18 3.20 2.48
N GLU A 112 -5.82 4.00 3.33
CA GLU A 112 -5.25 4.53 4.57
C GLU A 112 -5.61 3.68 5.79
N VAL A 113 -4.87 3.88 6.89
CA VAL A 113 -5.17 3.28 8.19
C VAL A 113 -6.37 3.95 8.83
N ARG A 114 -7.10 3.21 9.63
CA ARG A 114 -8.30 3.67 10.34
C ARG A 114 -8.06 4.97 11.12
N LYS A 115 -6.91 5.08 11.80
CA LYS A 115 -6.48 6.28 12.54
C LYS A 115 -6.63 7.58 11.75
N TYR A 116 -6.31 7.58 10.45
CA TYR A 116 -6.39 8.77 9.61
C TYR A 116 -7.79 8.92 8.99
N VAL A 117 -8.40 7.83 8.57
CA VAL A 117 -9.74 7.85 7.94
C VAL A 117 -10.81 8.36 8.89
N ASP A 118 -10.70 8.09 10.18
CA ASP A 118 -11.67 8.57 11.19
C ASP A 118 -11.68 10.11 11.33
N ASN A 119 -10.66 10.79 10.77
CA ASN A 119 -10.58 12.25 10.73
C ASN A 119 -10.93 12.85 9.35
N TYR A 120 -11.43 12.04 8.41
CA TYR A 120 -11.82 12.54 7.09
C TYR A 120 -13.05 13.43 7.16
N THR A 121 -13.04 14.51 6.39
CA THR A 121 -14.22 15.35 6.16
C THR A 121 -15.25 14.60 5.30
N GLU A 122 -16.50 15.10 5.28
CA GLU A 122 -17.56 14.52 4.44
C GLU A 122 -17.15 14.43 2.96
N GLU A 123 -16.44 15.44 2.45
CA GLU A 123 -15.91 15.44 1.09
C GLU A 123 -14.87 14.32 0.90
N GLN A 124 -13.95 14.17 1.84
CA GLN A 124 -12.90 13.14 1.78
C GLN A 124 -13.45 11.72 1.90
N LEU A 125 -14.58 11.52 2.57
CA LEU A 125 -15.27 10.22 2.62
C LEU A 125 -15.70 9.72 1.23
N ALA A 126 -15.80 10.60 0.22
CA ALA A 126 -16.04 10.21 -1.16
C ALA A 126 -14.94 9.26 -1.72
N LEU A 127 -13.73 9.31 -1.18
CA LEU A 127 -12.65 8.37 -1.50
C LEU A 127 -13.05 6.91 -1.24
N LEU A 128 -13.87 6.68 -0.24
CA LEU A 128 -14.32 5.35 0.16
C LEU A 128 -15.47 4.84 -0.72
N SER A 129 -15.95 5.60 -1.69
CA SER A 129 -16.97 5.16 -2.66
C SER A 129 -16.42 4.19 -3.70
N VAL A 130 -15.10 4.13 -3.86
CA VAL A 130 -14.39 3.28 -4.83
C VAL A 130 -13.52 2.24 -4.14
N ARG A 131 -13.10 1.21 -4.89
CA ARG A 131 -12.07 0.29 -4.40
C ARG A 131 -10.73 1.01 -4.32
N PRO A 132 -9.98 0.82 -3.24
CA PRO A 132 -8.61 1.31 -3.16
C PRO A 132 -7.74 0.66 -4.24
N GLY A 133 -6.68 1.35 -4.66
CA GLY A 133 -5.78 0.90 -5.70
C GLY A 133 -4.41 0.44 -5.18
N ILE A 134 -3.72 -0.36 -6.02
CA ILE A 134 -2.27 -0.59 -5.88
C ILE A 134 -1.53 0.68 -6.24
N THR A 135 -1.99 1.37 -7.28
CA THR A 135 -1.42 2.65 -7.76
C THR A 135 -2.49 3.71 -7.93
N ASP A 136 -2.08 4.96 -7.81
CA ASP A 136 -2.88 6.16 -8.03
C ASP A 136 -1.98 7.37 -8.36
N TYR A 137 -2.56 8.55 -8.52
CA TYR A 137 -1.80 9.79 -8.73
C TYR A 137 -0.86 10.12 -7.57
N ALA A 138 -1.29 9.85 -6.33
CA ALA A 138 -0.49 10.09 -5.14
C ALA A 138 0.72 9.16 -5.07
N SER A 139 0.58 7.90 -5.46
CA SER A 139 1.69 6.92 -5.52
C SER A 139 2.77 7.31 -6.54
N ILE A 140 2.41 8.09 -7.57
CA ILE A 140 3.35 8.62 -8.56
C ILE A 140 4.05 9.87 -8.00
N GLU A 141 3.27 10.82 -7.45
CA GLU A 141 3.79 12.09 -6.92
C GLU A 141 4.67 11.86 -5.68
N TYR A 142 4.29 10.91 -4.83
CA TYR A 142 5.00 10.53 -3.59
C TYR A 142 5.69 9.17 -3.69
N ALA A 143 6.32 8.87 -4.83
CA ALA A 143 7.06 7.62 -5.00
C ALA A 143 8.13 7.42 -3.91
N ASP A 144 8.71 8.52 -3.43
CA ASP A 144 9.76 8.59 -2.41
C ASP A 144 9.24 9.10 -1.06
N GLU A 145 7.94 8.90 -0.73
CA GLU A 145 7.31 9.34 0.53
C GLU A 145 8.16 9.05 1.76
N GLY A 146 8.70 7.83 1.84
CA GLY A 146 9.54 7.44 2.97
C GLY A 146 10.83 8.25 3.10
N GLU A 147 11.41 8.73 2.00
CA GLU A 147 12.60 9.59 2.04
C GLU A 147 12.25 11.02 2.45
N ILE A 148 11.08 11.52 2.03
CA ILE A 148 10.55 12.82 2.46
C ILE A 148 10.35 12.81 3.97
N LEU A 149 9.63 11.81 4.48
CA LEU A 149 9.37 11.67 5.91
C LEU A 149 10.65 11.41 6.73
N GLY A 150 11.60 10.68 6.17
CA GLY A 150 12.88 10.40 6.83
C GLY A 150 13.78 11.64 7.00
N LYS A 151 13.55 12.73 6.27
CA LYS A 151 14.25 14.00 6.38
C LYS A 151 13.53 15.01 7.27
N ALA A 152 12.27 14.77 7.60
CA ALA A 152 11.48 15.67 8.45
C ALA A 152 11.93 15.59 9.91
N SER A 153 11.89 16.71 10.61
CA SER A 153 12.15 16.78 12.06
C SER A 153 11.07 16.07 12.88
N ASP A 154 9.83 16.08 12.39
CA ASP A 154 8.68 15.38 12.91
C ASP A 154 7.93 14.70 11.74
N PRO A 155 8.20 13.42 11.48
CA PRO A 155 7.61 12.68 10.36
C PRO A 155 6.09 12.56 10.43
N GLU A 156 5.51 12.45 11.63
CA GLU A 156 4.06 12.33 11.79
C GLU A 156 3.37 13.66 11.47
N LYS A 157 3.92 14.76 11.96
CA LYS A 157 3.43 16.10 11.65
C LYS A 157 3.53 16.40 10.16
N GLU A 158 4.69 16.13 9.54
CA GLU A 158 4.90 16.29 8.10
C GLU A 158 3.90 15.48 7.28
N TYR A 159 3.65 14.22 7.69
CA TYR A 159 2.65 13.40 7.04
C TYR A 159 1.25 14.01 7.11
N LEU A 160 0.81 14.42 8.31
CA LEU A 160 -0.55 14.93 8.54
C LEU A 160 -0.79 16.30 7.92
N GLU A 161 0.18 17.21 7.96
CA GLU A 161 0.01 18.60 7.53
C GLU A 161 0.35 18.82 6.04
N VAL A 162 1.22 18.00 5.45
CA VAL A 162 1.69 18.19 4.07
C VAL A 162 1.33 17.04 3.16
N VAL A 163 1.74 15.80 3.51
CA VAL A 163 1.63 14.66 2.60
C VAL A 163 0.19 14.18 2.48
N LEU A 164 -0.48 13.93 3.60
CA LEU A 164 -1.84 13.39 3.61
C LEU A 164 -2.86 14.30 2.91
N PRO A 165 -2.91 15.63 3.17
CA PRO A 165 -3.85 16.51 2.47
C PRO A 165 -3.70 16.45 0.95
N ARG A 166 -2.47 16.45 0.45
CA ARG A 166 -2.20 16.36 -0.98
C ARG A 166 -2.58 15.00 -1.57
N LYS A 167 -2.34 13.91 -0.86
CA LYS A 167 -2.78 12.55 -1.26
C LYS A 167 -4.30 12.47 -1.35
N LEU A 168 -5.00 13.08 -0.41
CA LEU A 168 -6.48 13.11 -0.42
C LEU A 168 -7.02 13.92 -1.60
N GLU A 169 -6.43 15.07 -1.90
CA GLU A 169 -6.77 15.89 -3.07
C GLU A 169 -6.61 15.10 -4.37
N LEU A 170 -5.46 14.43 -4.55
CA LEU A 170 -5.20 13.60 -5.73
C LEU A 170 -6.15 12.40 -5.82
N GLY A 171 -6.49 11.82 -4.69
CA GLY A 171 -7.48 10.75 -4.62
C GLY A 171 -8.89 11.22 -5.00
N LEU A 172 -9.30 12.41 -4.53
CA LEU A 172 -10.58 13.03 -4.91
C LEU A 172 -10.62 13.37 -6.40
N LYS A 173 -9.50 13.88 -6.95
CA LYS A 173 -9.36 14.08 -8.40
C LYS A 173 -9.66 12.78 -9.15
N TYR A 174 -9.06 11.65 -8.77
CA TYR A 174 -9.35 10.35 -9.37
C TYR A 174 -10.84 9.98 -9.27
N VAL A 175 -11.47 10.18 -8.10
CA VAL A 175 -12.89 9.85 -7.91
C VAL A 175 -13.79 10.65 -8.83
N ASN A 176 -13.47 11.93 -9.05
CA ASN A 176 -14.25 12.84 -9.87
C ASN A 176 -14.04 12.64 -11.38
N GLU A 177 -12.81 12.30 -11.79
CA GLU A 177 -12.43 12.17 -13.22
C GLU A 177 -12.62 10.75 -13.77
N ARG A 178 -12.90 9.76 -12.94
CA ARG A 178 -13.06 8.36 -13.41
C ARG A 178 -14.22 8.24 -14.41
N SER A 179 -13.96 7.55 -15.51
CA SER A 179 -14.91 7.32 -16.62
C SER A 179 -15.49 5.90 -16.69
N PHE A 180 -15.38 5.07 -15.61
CA PHE A 180 -15.80 3.66 -15.61
C PHE A 180 -17.01 3.39 -14.71
#